data_fd901f238fe3658b0db5003d2b5d5866
#
_entry.id   fd901f238fe3658b0db5003d2b5d5866
#
_cell.length_a   1.000
_cell.length_b   1.000
_cell.length_c   1.000
_cell.angle_alpha   90.00
_cell.angle_beta   90.00
_cell.angle_gamma   90.00
#
_symmetry.space_group_name_H-M   'P 1'
#
loop_
_entity.id
_entity.type
_entity.pdbx_description
1 polymer ?
#
loop_
_entity_poly.entity_id
_entity_poly.type
_entity_poly.pdbx_seq_one_letter_code
_entity_poly.pdbx_strand_id
1 'polypeptide(L)'
;KMGRKKKEIKLKEPVRIREKNLLDGSISLYLDIYYRGNRKKEGLKLYLVPEINATTKLQNANTRKLAEQIKAQRILDIQKEGLVDWEKVKKSRLTLSAWFGQYVEDNAELSESSKRSKRNVQARVEQYLSHIGKPDLSLKEVDKEFCKGFIAFLKTCTFNDGKKTLSCTTCRIFVNRFGSALAKAVREGFIEHNPFTLLEAKEKPQKLVADREFLTIEEVKSVMSTPCRYKIVKKAFLFSCFTGLRYSDMKALNWSEIHSAADGKTEYIDHVQIKTKDRVTIPLSEEAKKWMPERIEGVDNIFHQLTITHTTVEVVLKEWMEAAGIQKHITYHCSRHTAATMLLTLGASIYVVSKILGHKSIKMTEVYAKIVDKKKLETVNLVNGMFGQTQIAI
;
A
#
# COMPACT_ATOMS: atom_id res chain seq x y z
N LYS A 1 26.41 -50.12 -56.06
CA LYS A 1 26.01 -48.93 -55.20
C LYS A 1 26.07 -49.39 -53.76
N MET A 2 27.14 -49.03 -53.05
CA MET A 2 27.30 -49.28 -51.60
C MET A 2 26.38 -48.34 -50.80
N GLY A 3 25.47 -48.95 -50.03
CA GLY A 3 24.56 -48.20 -49.15
C GLY A 3 25.33 -47.52 -47.98
N ARG A 4 25.13 -46.24 -47.81
CA ARG A 4 25.66 -45.44 -46.65
C ARG A 4 25.12 -46.08 -45.35
N LYS A 5 26.01 -46.57 -44.47
CA LYS A 5 25.65 -47.01 -43.10
C LYS A 5 24.95 -45.84 -42.37
N LYS A 6 23.70 -46.06 -41.92
CA LYS A 6 22.99 -45.11 -41.03
C LYS A 6 23.84 -44.90 -39.77
N LYS A 7 24.25 -43.66 -39.51
CA LYS A 7 24.85 -43.29 -38.24
C LYS A 7 23.86 -43.56 -37.12
N GLU A 8 24.23 -44.40 -36.16
CA GLU A 8 23.49 -44.54 -34.91
C GLU A 8 23.33 -43.19 -34.24
N ILE A 9 22.09 -42.76 -34.03
CA ILE A 9 21.77 -41.55 -33.29
C ILE A 9 22.00 -41.88 -31.81
N LYS A 10 23.18 -41.58 -31.28
CA LYS A 10 23.43 -41.58 -29.82
C LYS A 10 22.51 -40.58 -29.19
N LEU A 11 21.49 -41.02 -28.48
CA LEU A 11 20.62 -40.20 -27.64
C LEU A 11 21.52 -39.47 -26.64
N LYS A 12 21.58 -38.16 -26.76
CA LYS A 12 22.35 -37.32 -25.80
C LYS A 12 21.66 -37.37 -24.44
N GLU A 13 22.41 -37.83 -23.41
CA GLU A 13 21.91 -37.81 -22.02
C GLU A 13 21.41 -36.42 -21.66
N PRO A 14 20.15 -36.29 -21.11
CA PRO A 14 19.55 -35.00 -20.81
C PRO A 14 20.18 -34.31 -19.59
N VAL A 15 20.90 -35.06 -18.74
CA VAL A 15 21.53 -34.55 -17.51
C VAL A 15 23.01 -34.94 -17.49
N ARG A 16 23.90 -33.97 -17.27
CA ARG A 16 25.34 -34.21 -17.20
C ARG A 16 25.92 -33.57 -15.94
N ILE A 17 26.81 -34.25 -15.24
CA ILE A 17 27.60 -33.64 -14.18
C ILE A 17 28.70 -32.81 -14.84
N ARG A 18 28.89 -31.60 -14.34
CA ARG A 18 29.93 -30.66 -14.72
C ARG A 18 30.69 -30.16 -13.49
N GLU A 19 31.92 -29.78 -13.72
CA GLU A 19 32.87 -29.30 -12.72
C GLU A 19 33.13 -27.81 -12.93
N LYS A 20 33.27 -27.07 -11.82
CA LYS A 20 33.70 -25.66 -11.80
C LYS A 20 34.77 -25.49 -10.76
N ASN A 21 35.98 -25.09 -11.20
CA ASN A 21 37.08 -24.78 -10.30
C ASN A 21 36.75 -23.55 -9.46
N LEU A 22 37.11 -23.59 -8.19
CA LEU A 22 37.00 -22.49 -7.23
C LEU A 22 38.40 -21.94 -6.90
N LEU A 23 38.44 -20.72 -6.34
CA LEU A 23 39.68 -20.02 -6.03
C LEU A 23 40.49 -20.69 -4.92
N ASP A 24 39.89 -21.47 -4.07
CA ASP A 24 40.48 -22.25 -2.97
C ASP A 24 41.08 -23.60 -3.42
N GLY A 25 41.09 -23.86 -4.73
CA GLY A 25 41.58 -25.12 -5.30
C GLY A 25 40.57 -26.28 -5.22
N SER A 26 39.42 -26.10 -4.65
CA SER A 26 38.33 -27.09 -4.67
C SER A 26 37.53 -27.02 -5.98
N ILE A 27 36.76 -28.09 -6.28
CA ILE A 27 35.93 -28.17 -7.48
C ILE A 27 34.47 -28.34 -7.09
N SER A 28 33.63 -27.39 -7.47
CA SER A 28 32.19 -27.49 -7.27
C SER A 28 31.53 -28.32 -8.37
N LEU A 29 30.67 -29.27 -7.97
CA LEU A 29 29.90 -30.10 -8.90
C LEU A 29 28.51 -29.50 -9.15
N TYR A 30 28.08 -29.54 -10.42
CA TYR A 30 26.74 -29.13 -10.81
C TYR A 30 26.17 -29.99 -11.93
N LEU A 31 24.83 -30.07 -12.02
CA LEU A 31 24.13 -30.72 -13.13
C LEU A 31 23.92 -29.68 -14.25
N ASP A 32 24.30 -30.09 -15.47
CA ASP A 32 23.97 -29.41 -16.73
C ASP A 32 22.84 -30.18 -17.40
N ILE A 33 21.63 -29.64 -17.27
CA ILE A 33 20.39 -30.28 -17.70
C ILE A 33 19.96 -29.64 -19.02
N TYR A 34 19.79 -30.46 -20.05
CA TYR A 34 19.25 -30.03 -21.35
C TYR A 34 18.03 -30.88 -21.70
N TYR A 35 16.86 -30.27 -21.70
CA TYR A 35 15.60 -30.94 -21.95
C TYR A 35 14.64 -30.03 -22.74
N ARG A 36 14.06 -30.55 -23.83
CA ARG A 36 13.12 -29.85 -24.72
C ARG A 36 13.55 -28.43 -25.14
N GLY A 37 14.81 -28.27 -25.51
CA GLY A 37 15.35 -26.99 -25.98
C GLY A 37 15.83 -26.04 -24.88
N ASN A 38 15.51 -26.31 -23.62
CA ASN A 38 15.92 -25.49 -22.48
C ASN A 38 17.16 -26.09 -21.80
N ARG A 39 18.12 -25.20 -21.46
CA ARG A 39 19.32 -25.58 -20.73
C ARG A 39 19.32 -24.92 -19.34
N LYS A 40 19.58 -25.74 -18.29
CA LYS A 40 19.65 -25.30 -16.92
C LYS A 40 20.89 -25.84 -16.21
N LYS A 41 21.50 -25.05 -15.35
CA LYS A 41 22.56 -25.47 -14.44
C LYS A 41 22.00 -25.55 -13.02
N GLU A 42 22.21 -26.68 -12.33
CA GLU A 42 21.77 -26.91 -10.94
C GLU A 42 22.97 -27.24 -10.08
N GLY A 43 23.32 -26.40 -9.12
CA GLY A 43 24.43 -26.63 -8.17
C GLY A 43 24.08 -27.75 -7.20
N LEU A 44 24.98 -28.73 -7.04
CA LEU A 44 24.78 -29.86 -6.15
C LEU A 44 25.17 -29.55 -4.69
N LYS A 45 25.90 -28.47 -4.43
CA LYS A 45 26.56 -28.18 -3.17
C LYS A 45 27.52 -29.29 -2.72
N LEU A 46 28.07 -30.02 -3.70
CA LEU A 46 29.08 -31.04 -3.54
C LEU A 46 30.41 -30.51 -4.06
N TYR A 47 31.47 -30.72 -3.29
CA TYR A 47 32.81 -30.20 -3.60
C TYR A 47 33.82 -31.31 -3.59
N LEU A 48 34.73 -31.32 -4.58
CA LEU A 48 35.91 -32.15 -4.58
C LEU A 48 37.06 -31.35 -4.02
N VAL A 49 37.81 -31.94 -3.11
CA VAL A 49 38.97 -31.33 -2.48
C VAL A 49 40.25 -31.76 -3.24
N PRO A 50 41.35 -30.99 -3.15
CA PRO A 50 42.65 -31.42 -3.72
C PRO A 50 43.05 -32.79 -3.21
N GLU A 51 43.48 -33.68 -4.11
CA GLU A 51 43.89 -35.08 -3.75
C GLU A 51 45.34 -35.09 -3.24
N ILE A 52 45.49 -34.90 -1.94
CA ILE A 52 46.80 -34.84 -1.27
C ILE A 52 47.19 -36.20 -0.68
N ASN A 53 46.19 -37.01 -0.31
CA ASN A 53 46.38 -38.32 0.35
C ASN A 53 45.26 -39.33 -0.03
N ALA A 54 45.39 -40.57 0.45
CA ALA A 54 44.44 -41.64 0.19
C ALA A 54 43.05 -41.30 0.75
N THR A 55 42.94 -40.60 1.85
CA THR A 55 41.69 -40.20 2.50
C THR A 55 40.92 -39.18 1.63
N THR A 56 41.60 -38.14 1.12
CA THR A 56 40.95 -37.15 0.23
C THR A 56 40.55 -37.75 -1.10
N LYS A 57 41.30 -38.74 -1.61
CA LYS A 57 40.93 -39.49 -2.81
C LYS A 57 39.68 -40.30 -2.58
N LEU A 58 39.53 -40.97 -1.43
CA LEU A 58 38.34 -41.75 -1.06
C LEU A 58 37.15 -40.82 -0.86
N GLN A 59 37.34 -39.67 -0.23
CA GLN A 59 36.29 -38.63 -0.04
C GLN A 59 35.78 -38.14 -1.40
N ASN A 60 36.65 -37.82 -2.34
CA ASN A 60 36.29 -37.41 -3.68
C ASN A 60 35.50 -38.51 -4.45
N ALA A 61 35.93 -39.78 -4.31
CA ALA A 61 35.24 -40.92 -4.91
C ALA A 61 33.79 -41.04 -4.35
N ASN A 62 33.59 -40.90 -3.05
CA ASN A 62 32.26 -40.92 -2.44
C ASN A 62 31.42 -39.71 -2.88
N THR A 63 32.01 -38.54 -2.97
CA THR A 63 31.33 -37.34 -3.47
C THR A 63 30.88 -37.47 -4.92
N ARG A 64 31.71 -38.05 -5.80
CA ARG A 64 31.36 -38.37 -7.19
C ARG A 64 30.23 -39.41 -7.26
N LYS A 65 30.27 -40.46 -6.41
CA LYS A 65 29.23 -41.46 -6.34
C LYS A 65 27.88 -40.87 -5.93
N LEU A 66 27.88 -39.97 -4.96
CA LEU A 66 26.67 -39.23 -4.55
C LEU A 66 26.15 -38.33 -5.68
N ALA A 67 27.02 -37.64 -6.39
CA ALA A 67 26.64 -36.83 -7.55
C ALA A 67 25.99 -37.66 -8.66
N GLU A 68 26.52 -38.88 -8.95
CA GLU A 68 25.92 -39.81 -9.93
C GLU A 68 24.56 -40.32 -9.46
N GLN A 69 24.36 -40.60 -8.17
CA GLN A 69 23.04 -40.97 -7.64
C GLN A 69 22.02 -39.83 -7.81
N ILE A 70 22.40 -38.60 -7.53
CA ILE A 70 21.53 -37.42 -7.74
C ILE A 70 21.22 -37.25 -9.24
N LYS A 71 22.21 -37.42 -10.14
CA LYS A 71 22.01 -37.39 -11.58
C LYS A 71 21.01 -38.48 -12.02
N ALA A 72 21.19 -39.71 -11.55
CA ALA A 72 20.28 -40.82 -11.90
C ALA A 72 18.85 -40.56 -11.44
N GLN A 73 18.67 -40.06 -10.21
CA GLN A 73 17.36 -39.66 -9.71
C GLN A 73 16.75 -38.57 -10.58
N ARG A 74 17.54 -37.60 -11.01
CA ARG A 74 17.08 -36.51 -11.85
C ARG A 74 16.67 -36.97 -13.25
N ILE A 75 17.34 -37.96 -13.82
CA ILE A 75 16.97 -38.60 -15.09
C ILE A 75 15.61 -39.35 -14.93
N LEU A 76 15.43 -40.08 -13.82
CA LEU A 76 14.17 -40.76 -13.51
C LEU A 76 13.02 -39.77 -13.34
N ASP A 77 13.25 -38.65 -12.67
CA ASP A 77 12.26 -37.58 -12.48
C ASP A 77 11.82 -37.00 -13.85
N ILE A 78 12.78 -36.80 -14.77
CA ILE A 78 12.52 -36.35 -16.15
C ILE A 78 11.72 -37.39 -16.95
N GLN A 79 12.01 -38.68 -16.77
CA GLN A 79 11.34 -39.76 -17.47
C GLN A 79 9.93 -40.05 -16.93
N LYS A 80 9.74 -40.05 -15.60
CA LYS A 80 8.45 -40.36 -14.97
C LYS A 80 7.38 -39.28 -15.21
N GLU A 81 7.76 -38.02 -15.33
CA GLU A 81 6.78 -36.94 -15.41
C GLU A 81 6.58 -36.39 -16.83
N GLY A 82 7.33 -36.88 -17.84
CA GLY A 82 7.23 -36.35 -19.23
C GLY A 82 7.25 -34.82 -19.34
N LEU A 83 7.13 -34.12 -18.21
CA LEU A 83 6.96 -32.69 -18.00
C LEU A 83 7.26 -32.34 -16.55
N VAL A 84 8.52 -32.39 -16.08
CA VAL A 84 8.84 -31.59 -14.90
C VAL A 84 8.90 -30.15 -15.37
N ASP A 85 7.83 -29.44 -15.16
CA ASP A 85 7.78 -28.00 -15.29
C ASP A 85 8.67 -27.40 -14.18
N TRP A 86 9.93 -27.10 -14.52
CA TRP A 86 10.92 -26.59 -13.59
C TRP A 86 10.49 -25.27 -12.94
N GLU A 87 9.65 -24.52 -13.63
CA GLU A 87 9.03 -23.34 -13.03
C GLU A 87 8.06 -23.74 -11.91
N LYS A 88 7.27 -24.81 -12.09
CA LYS A 88 6.40 -25.34 -11.02
C LYS A 88 7.21 -25.85 -9.83
N VAL A 89 8.33 -26.54 -10.07
CA VAL A 89 9.21 -27.02 -8.98
C VAL A 89 9.86 -25.84 -8.25
N LYS A 90 10.36 -24.83 -8.99
CA LYS A 90 10.89 -23.61 -8.40
C LYS A 90 9.82 -22.85 -7.59
N LYS A 91 8.62 -22.74 -8.14
CA LYS A 91 7.46 -22.14 -7.48
C LYS A 91 7.03 -22.93 -6.24
N SER A 92 7.16 -24.28 -6.24
CA SER A 92 6.78 -25.11 -5.09
C SER A 92 7.74 -25.02 -3.90
N ARG A 93 9.00 -24.63 -4.13
CA ARG A 93 10.04 -24.49 -3.09
C ARG A 93 10.20 -23.05 -2.60
N LEU A 94 9.43 -22.12 -3.14
CA LEU A 94 9.55 -20.70 -2.76
C LEU A 94 8.97 -20.49 -1.36
N THR A 95 9.80 -19.96 -0.44
CA THR A 95 9.34 -19.61 0.90
C THR A 95 8.47 -18.35 0.87
N LEU A 96 7.58 -18.23 1.85
CA LEU A 96 6.72 -17.04 1.98
C LEU A 96 7.56 -15.76 2.09
N SER A 97 8.64 -15.78 2.87
CA SER A 97 9.54 -14.62 3.04
C SER A 97 10.24 -14.24 1.72
N ALA A 98 10.80 -15.22 0.98
CA ALA A 98 11.47 -14.97 -0.29
C ALA A 98 10.50 -14.42 -1.34
N TRP A 99 9.28 -14.96 -1.42
CA TRP A 99 8.26 -14.48 -2.33
C TRP A 99 7.80 -13.06 -1.97
N PHE A 100 7.65 -12.77 -0.66
CA PHE A 100 7.26 -11.43 -0.20
C PHE A 100 8.33 -10.37 -0.53
N GLY A 101 9.61 -10.73 -0.42
CA GLY A 101 10.72 -9.89 -0.86
C GLY A 101 10.58 -9.53 -2.35
N GLN A 102 10.37 -10.51 -3.22
CA GLN A 102 10.12 -10.29 -4.65
C GLN A 102 8.88 -9.41 -4.88
N TYR A 103 7.79 -9.67 -4.17
CA TYR A 103 6.56 -8.87 -4.25
C TYR A 103 6.77 -7.39 -3.90
N VAL A 104 7.66 -7.08 -2.97
CA VAL A 104 7.99 -5.70 -2.61
C VAL A 104 8.85 -5.04 -3.69
N GLU A 105 9.84 -5.75 -4.24
CA GLU A 105 10.78 -5.25 -5.25
C GLU A 105 10.12 -5.07 -6.63
N ASP A 106 9.29 -6.00 -7.06
CA ASP A 106 8.58 -5.96 -8.37
C ASP A 106 7.70 -4.71 -8.59
N ASN A 107 7.53 -3.88 -7.58
CA ASN A 107 6.69 -2.70 -7.64
C ASN A 107 7.53 -1.40 -7.54
N ALA A 108 8.63 -1.35 -8.29
CA ALA A 108 9.54 -0.21 -8.32
C ALA A 108 8.88 1.14 -8.67
N GLU A 109 7.79 1.11 -9.45
CA GLU A 109 7.04 2.30 -9.88
C GLU A 109 6.11 2.90 -8.79
N LEU A 110 5.93 2.19 -7.66
CA LEU A 110 5.06 2.69 -6.59
C LEU A 110 5.72 3.84 -5.82
N SER A 111 4.87 4.72 -5.28
CA SER A 111 5.33 5.76 -4.35
C SER A 111 6.05 5.14 -3.13
N GLU A 112 7.03 5.86 -2.57
CA GLU A 112 7.77 5.41 -1.38
C GLU A 112 6.86 5.10 -0.18
N SER A 113 5.77 5.84 -0.02
CA SER A 113 4.74 5.55 0.98
C SER A 113 4.11 4.17 0.78
N SER A 114 3.82 3.79 -0.48
CA SER A 114 3.26 2.49 -0.81
C SER A 114 4.26 1.36 -0.61
N LYS A 115 5.53 1.57 -0.99
CA LYS A 115 6.63 0.63 -0.74
C LYS A 115 6.86 0.40 0.75
N ARG A 116 6.95 1.50 1.54
CA ARG A 116 7.05 1.41 3.00
C ARG A 116 5.93 0.59 3.60
N SER A 117 4.72 0.80 3.10
CA SER A 117 3.56 0.06 3.57
C SER A 117 3.61 -1.44 3.28
N LYS A 118 4.15 -1.86 2.12
CA LYS A 118 4.38 -3.27 1.79
C LYS A 118 5.48 -3.86 2.67
N ARG A 119 6.61 -3.15 2.86
CA ARG A 119 7.69 -3.57 3.79
C ARG A 119 7.18 -3.75 5.21
N ASN A 120 6.29 -2.89 5.68
CA ASN A 120 5.68 -3.05 7.01
C ASN A 120 4.87 -4.35 7.12
N VAL A 121 4.14 -4.74 6.07
CA VAL A 121 3.42 -6.01 6.05
C VAL A 121 4.40 -7.19 6.04
N GLN A 122 5.43 -7.13 5.20
CA GLN A 122 6.49 -8.14 5.14
C GLN A 122 7.10 -8.34 6.53
N ALA A 123 7.53 -7.27 7.19
CA ALA A 123 8.13 -7.34 8.53
C ALA A 123 7.20 -8.00 9.55
N ARG A 124 5.87 -7.75 9.48
CA ARG A 124 4.90 -8.40 10.38
C ARG A 124 4.71 -9.88 10.05
N VAL A 125 4.75 -10.26 8.78
CA VAL A 125 4.71 -11.68 8.38
C VAL A 125 5.97 -12.41 8.86
N GLU A 126 7.15 -11.82 8.70
CA GLU A 126 8.42 -12.39 9.17
C GLU A 126 8.46 -12.53 10.69
N GLN A 127 7.95 -11.55 11.44
CA GLN A 127 7.79 -11.64 12.89
C GLN A 127 6.86 -12.78 13.28
N TYR A 128 5.75 -12.98 12.56
CA TYR A 128 4.83 -14.08 12.81
C TYR A 128 5.48 -15.43 12.50
N LEU A 129 6.18 -15.57 11.38
CA LEU A 129 6.93 -16.79 11.02
C LEU A 129 7.95 -17.16 12.11
N SER A 130 8.67 -16.18 12.64
CA SER A 130 9.61 -16.37 13.76
C SER A 130 8.87 -16.77 15.02
N HIS A 131 7.72 -16.16 15.31
CA HIS A 131 6.90 -16.47 16.49
C HIS A 131 6.41 -17.93 16.49
N ILE A 132 6.03 -18.47 15.33
CA ILE A 132 5.59 -19.87 15.18
C ILE A 132 6.74 -20.86 14.92
N GLY A 133 8.00 -20.40 14.91
CA GLY A 133 9.17 -21.24 14.67
C GLY A 133 9.31 -21.80 13.26
N LYS A 134 8.71 -21.14 12.25
CA LYS A 134 8.71 -21.59 10.84
C LYS A 134 9.22 -20.52 9.86
N PRO A 135 10.48 -20.05 9.99
CA PRO A 135 11.01 -18.97 9.15
C PRO A 135 11.03 -19.32 7.65
N ASP A 136 11.21 -20.60 7.32
CA ASP A 136 11.32 -21.11 5.95
C ASP A 136 10.00 -21.70 5.43
N LEU A 137 8.85 -21.33 6.01
CA LEU A 137 7.54 -21.82 5.57
C LEU A 137 7.37 -21.62 4.06
N SER A 138 7.00 -22.69 3.34
CA SER A 138 6.68 -22.60 1.92
C SER A 138 5.43 -21.73 1.68
N LEU A 139 5.44 -20.96 0.60
CA LEU A 139 4.26 -20.18 0.20
C LEU A 139 2.99 -21.04 0.02
N LYS A 140 3.15 -22.32 -0.37
CA LYS A 140 2.05 -23.26 -0.52
C LYS A 140 1.46 -23.76 0.80
N GLU A 141 2.21 -23.67 1.88
CA GLU A 141 1.76 -24.07 3.22
C GLU A 141 0.97 -22.97 3.93
N VAL A 142 0.82 -21.80 3.28
CA VAL A 142 -0.03 -20.72 3.78
C VAL A 142 -1.49 -21.11 3.59
N ASP A 143 -2.09 -21.65 4.64
CA ASP A 143 -3.48 -22.11 4.67
C ASP A 143 -4.42 -21.18 5.47
N LYS A 144 -5.67 -21.61 5.64
CA LYS A 144 -6.69 -20.89 6.41
C LYS A 144 -6.26 -20.72 7.88
N GLU A 145 -5.68 -21.75 8.48
CA GLU A 145 -5.28 -21.72 9.89
C GLU A 145 -4.06 -20.80 10.10
N PHE A 146 -3.11 -20.80 9.17
CA PHE A 146 -2.04 -19.79 9.16
C PHE A 146 -2.59 -18.38 9.16
N CYS A 147 -3.57 -18.09 8.31
CA CYS A 147 -4.20 -16.77 8.22
C CYS A 147 -4.93 -16.37 9.52
N LYS A 148 -5.61 -17.31 10.19
CA LYS A 148 -6.22 -17.08 11.51
C LYS A 148 -5.16 -16.80 12.58
N GLY A 149 -4.11 -17.60 12.61
CA GLY A 149 -2.99 -17.41 13.52
C GLY A 149 -2.31 -16.05 13.33
N PHE A 150 -2.09 -15.63 12.07
CA PHE A 150 -1.55 -14.31 11.78
C PHE A 150 -2.46 -13.18 12.28
N ILE A 151 -3.79 -13.30 12.13
CA ILE A 151 -4.75 -12.31 12.66
C ILE A 151 -4.69 -12.27 14.17
N ALA A 152 -4.62 -13.41 14.86
CA ALA A 152 -4.49 -13.49 16.30
C ALA A 152 -3.19 -12.83 16.77
N PHE A 153 -2.06 -13.16 16.12
CA PHE A 153 -0.76 -12.56 16.38
C PHE A 153 -0.78 -11.03 16.23
N LEU A 154 -1.40 -10.48 15.19
CA LEU A 154 -1.51 -9.03 15.01
C LEU A 154 -2.20 -8.33 16.18
N LYS A 155 -3.17 -8.98 16.83
CA LYS A 155 -3.87 -8.43 18.01
C LYS A 155 -2.98 -8.35 19.24
N THR A 156 -1.95 -9.20 19.33
CA THR A 156 -0.96 -9.18 20.42
C THR A 156 0.22 -8.25 20.16
N CYS A 157 0.42 -7.82 18.89
CA CYS A 157 1.51 -6.92 18.56
C CYS A 157 1.38 -5.57 19.23
N THR A 158 2.47 -5.14 19.84
CA THR A 158 2.59 -3.83 20.48
C THR A 158 3.50 -2.90 19.66
N PHE A 159 3.45 -1.61 19.98
CA PHE A 159 4.34 -0.56 19.47
C PHE A 159 4.59 0.47 20.57
N ASN A 160 5.47 1.44 20.35
CA ASN A 160 5.90 2.41 21.36
C ASN A 160 6.36 1.71 22.66
N ASP A 161 7.39 0.87 22.56
CA ASP A 161 7.99 0.14 23.69
C ASP A 161 6.98 -0.69 24.52
N GLY A 162 6.04 -1.32 23.82
CA GLY A 162 5.04 -2.19 24.45
C GLY A 162 3.81 -1.46 25.01
N LYS A 163 3.75 -0.13 24.94
CA LYS A 163 2.69 0.66 25.59
C LYS A 163 1.33 0.60 24.89
N LYS A 164 1.29 0.29 23.58
CA LYS A 164 0.03 0.27 22.81
C LYS A 164 -0.05 -0.93 21.89
N THR A 165 -1.19 -1.60 21.84
CA THR A 165 -1.51 -2.65 20.86
C THR A 165 -1.96 -2.06 19.53
N LEU A 166 -1.87 -2.86 18.46
CA LEU A 166 -2.39 -2.45 17.16
C LEU A 166 -3.92 -2.30 17.21
N SER A 167 -4.41 -1.19 16.66
CA SER A 167 -5.87 -1.01 16.54
C SER A 167 -6.47 -2.04 15.57
N CYS A 168 -7.75 -2.37 15.76
CA CYS A 168 -8.48 -3.27 14.87
C CYS A 168 -8.42 -2.80 13.40
N THR A 169 -8.49 -1.48 13.16
CA THR A 169 -8.33 -0.88 11.83
C THR A 169 -6.95 -1.13 11.24
N THR A 170 -5.88 -1.02 12.06
CA THR A 170 -4.51 -1.30 11.63
C THR A 170 -4.33 -2.79 11.31
N CYS A 171 -4.83 -3.68 12.16
CA CYS A 171 -4.83 -5.12 11.89
C CYS A 171 -5.54 -5.44 10.57
N ARG A 172 -6.69 -4.81 10.30
CA ARG A 172 -7.41 -4.96 9.04
C ARG A 172 -6.58 -4.51 7.84
N ILE A 173 -5.84 -3.40 7.95
CA ILE A 173 -4.95 -2.93 6.87
C ILE A 173 -3.88 -3.98 6.57
N PHE A 174 -3.23 -4.57 7.60
CA PHE A 174 -2.25 -5.62 7.42
C PHE A 174 -2.86 -6.86 6.73
N VAL A 175 -4.01 -7.33 7.22
CA VAL A 175 -4.72 -8.48 6.65
C VAL A 175 -5.10 -8.25 5.17
N ASN A 176 -5.68 -7.09 4.86
CA ASN A 176 -6.07 -6.77 3.48
C ASN A 176 -4.86 -6.70 2.54
N ARG A 177 -3.75 -6.14 2.99
CA ARG A 177 -2.52 -6.02 2.18
C ARG A 177 -1.83 -7.37 2.00
N PHE A 178 -1.78 -8.18 3.04
CA PHE A 178 -1.27 -9.55 2.91
C PHE A 178 -2.17 -10.36 1.98
N GLY A 179 -3.49 -10.27 2.12
CA GLY A 179 -4.44 -10.88 1.20
C GLY A 179 -4.26 -10.43 -0.25
N SER A 180 -3.95 -9.13 -0.49
CA SER A 180 -3.64 -8.62 -1.83
C SER A 180 -2.33 -9.19 -2.37
N ALA A 181 -1.33 -9.39 -1.51
CA ALA A 181 -0.08 -10.04 -1.87
C ALA A 181 -0.32 -11.50 -2.29
N LEU A 182 -1.07 -12.27 -1.50
CA LEU A 182 -1.42 -13.64 -1.84
C LEU A 182 -2.31 -13.73 -3.10
N ALA A 183 -3.18 -12.75 -3.34
CA ALA A 183 -3.95 -12.67 -4.59
C ALA A 183 -3.04 -12.47 -5.83
N LYS A 184 -1.91 -11.75 -5.69
CA LYS A 184 -0.88 -11.69 -6.74
C LYS A 184 -0.23 -13.06 -6.92
N ALA A 185 0.09 -13.77 -5.83
CA ALA A 185 0.66 -15.12 -5.90
C ALA A 185 -0.27 -16.11 -6.64
N VAL A 186 -1.58 -15.99 -6.45
CA VAL A 186 -2.57 -16.78 -7.22
C VAL A 186 -2.51 -16.45 -8.71
N ARG A 187 -2.54 -15.16 -9.06
CA ARG A 187 -2.47 -14.74 -10.49
C ARG A 187 -1.20 -15.18 -11.20
N GLU A 188 -0.09 -15.27 -10.47
CA GLU A 188 1.20 -15.72 -10.99
C GLU A 188 1.39 -17.24 -10.92
N GLY A 189 0.38 -17.97 -10.41
CA GLY A 189 0.37 -19.42 -10.35
C GLY A 189 1.34 -20.02 -9.32
N PHE A 190 1.66 -19.29 -8.25
CA PHE A 190 2.45 -19.81 -7.12
C PHE A 190 1.61 -20.63 -6.15
N ILE A 191 0.35 -20.22 -5.94
CA ILE A 191 -0.66 -20.92 -5.14
C ILE A 191 -1.98 -20.98 -5.90
N GLU A 192 -2.82 -21.95 -5.59
CA GLU A 192 -4.09 -22.19 -6.31
C GLU A 192 -5.19 -21.22 -5.89
N HIS A 193 -5.26 -20.87 -4.62
CA HIS A 193 -6.26 -19.98 -4.07
C HIS A 193 -5.68 -19.11 -2.95
N ASN A 194 -6.35 -18.01 -2.68
CA ASN A 194 -5.96 -17.10 -1.59
C ASN A 194 -6.63 -17.56 -0.28
N PRO A 195 -5.88 -18.03 0.74
CA PRO A 195 -6.46 -18.54 1.97
C PRO A 195 -7.32 -17.54 2.75
N PHE A 196 -7.05 -16.23 2.61
CA PHE A 196 -7.90 -15.21 3.24
C PHE A 196 -9.33 -15.16 2.70
N THR A 197 -9.58 -15.71 1.49
CA THR A 197 -10.95 -15.79 0.96
C THR A 197 -11.78 -16.84 1.67
N LEU A 198 -11.15 -17.83 2.28
CA LEU A 198 -11.79 -18.90 3.04
C LEU A 198 -12.22 -18.47 4.46
N LEU A 199 -11.79 -17.28 4.89
CA LEU A 199 -12.18 -16.72 6.19
C LEU A 199 -13.55 -16.07 6.11
N GLU A 200 -14.40 -16.37 7.10
CA GLU A 200 -15.66 -15.68 7.30
C GLU A 200 -15.46 -14.20 7.70
N ALA A 201 -16.48 -13.39 7.49
CA ALA A 201 -16.40 -11.96 7.84
C ALA A 201 -16.09 -11.73 9.33
N LYS A 202 -16.65 -12.56 10.23
CA LYS A 202 -16.40 -12.50 11.68
C LYS A 202 -14.97 -12.87 12.09
N GLU A 203 -14.27 -13.68 11.28
CA GLU A 203 -12.88 -14.10 11.52
C GLU A 203 -11.87 -12.99 11.13
N LYS A 204 -12.31 -12.01 10.34
CA LYS A 204 -11.49 -10.88 9.90
C LYS A 204 -11.61 -9.69 10.86
N PRO A 205 -10.55 -8.88 11.03
CA PRO A 205 -10.65 -7.66 11.83
C PRO A 205 -11.74 -6.74 11.28
N GLN A 206 -12.66 -6.31 12.12
CA GLN A 206 -13.80 -5.48 11.70
C GLN A 206 -13.34 -4.05 11.39
N LYS A 207 -14.05 -3.38 10.47
CA LYS A 207 -13.83 -1.97 10.21
C LYS A 207 -14.52 -1.17 11.31
N LEU A 208 -13.77 -0.54 12.17
CA LEU A 208 -14.31 0.47 13.07
C LEU A 208 -14.64 1.71 12.24
N VAL A 209 -15.88 2.15 12.31
CA VAL A 209 -16.28 3.45 11.76
C VAL A 209 -15.83 4.49 12.78
N ALA A 210 -14.70 5.12 12.52
CA ALA A 210 -14.29 6.28 13.31
C ALA A 210 -15.13 7.48 12.86
N ASP A 211 -15.70 8.20 13.80
CA ASP A 211 -16.25 9.52 13.54
C ASP A 211 -15.08 10.43 13.12
N ARG A 212 -15.29 11.15 12.02
CA ARG A 212 -14.27 12.05 11.49
C ARG A 212 -14.44 13.40 12.13
N GLU A 213 -13.46 13.84 12.87
CA GLU A 213 -13.47 15.15 13.48
C GLU A 213 -13.40 16.24 12.40
N PHE A 214 -14.13 17.31 12.65
CA PHE A 214 -14.14 18.53 11.86
C PHE A 214 -14.48 19.73 12.75
N LEU A 215 -14.18 20.92 12.27
CA LEU A 215 -14.55 22.16 12.94
C LEU A 215 -15.94 22.63 12.47
N THR A 216 -16.79 23.06 13.39
CA THR A 216 -18.01 23.80 13.06
C THR A 216 -17.68 25.21 12.57
N ILE A 217 -18.64 25.93 12.02
CA ILE A 217 -18.42 27.32 11.57
C ILE A 217 -18.00 28.21 12.75
N GLU A 218 -18.56 28.01 13.93
CA GLU A 218 -18.24 28.74 15.16
C GLU A 218 -16.82 28.42 15.63
N GLU A 219 -16.43 27.16 15.59
CA GLU A 219 -15.06 26.73 15.92
C GLU A 219 -14.04 27.28 14.91
N VAL A 220 -14.36 27.32 13.60
CA VAL A 220 -13.50 27.97 12.61
C VAL A 220 -13.30 29.44 12.95
N LYS A 221 -14.36 30.18 13.33
CA LYS A 221 -14.26 31.59 13.76
C LYS A 221 -13.37 31.72 15.00
N SER A 222 -13.51 30.85 16.00
CA SER A 222 -12.65 30.83 17.18
C SER A 222 -11.18 30.60 16.81
N VAL A 223 -10.89 29.64 15.95
CA VAL A 223 -9.53 29.35 15.45
C VAL A 223 -8.98 30.55 14.67
N MET A 224 -9.80 31.21 13.84
CA MET A 224 -9.38 32.41 13.09
C MET A 224 -8.94 33.56 14.03
N SER A 225 -9.61 33.77 15.16
CA SER A 225 -9.27 34.82 16.13
C SER A 225 -8.09 34.43 17.02
N THR A 226 -7.82 33.15 17.25
CA THR A 226 -6.77 32.68 18.15
C THR A 226 -5.37 32.78 17.49
N PRO A 227 -4.37 33.36 18.20
CA PRO A 227 -2.99 33.37 17.71
C PRO A 227 -2.43 31.96 17.52
N CYS A 228 -1.64 31.77 16.46
CA CYS A 228 -0.93 30.54 16.20
C CYS A 228 0.58 30.78 16.18
N ARG A 229 1.35 29.91 16.80
CA ARG A 229 2.83 30.00 16.87
C ARG A 229 3.49 30.22 15.50
N TYR A 230 2.98 29.54 14.46
CA TYR A 230 3.47 29.70 13.09
C TYR A 230 2.36 30.27 12.20
N LYS A 231 2.48 31.56 11.83
CA LYS A 231 1.49 32.25 10.97
C LYS A 231 1.23 31.50 9.66
N ILE A 232 2.28 30.88 9.07
CA ILE A 232 2.14 30.12 7.82
C ILE A 232 1.31 28.84 8.00
N VAL A 233 1.39 28.17 9.16
CA VAL A 233 0.55 26.99 9.47
C VAL A 233 -0.90 27.41 9.58
N LYS A 234 -1.19 28.54 10.26
CA LYS A 234 -2.53 29.11 10.36
C LYS A 234 -3.10 29.42 8.98
N LYS A 235 -2.34 30.14 8.14
CA LYS A 235 -2.74 30.44 6.75
C LYS A 235 -3.04 29.17 5.97
N ALA A 236 -2.13 28.22 5.96
CA ALA A 236 -2.25 26.95 5.21
C ALA A 236 -3.46 26.10 5.65
N PHE A 237 -3.67 25.98 6.96
CA PHE A 237 -4.79 25.22 7.52
C PHE A 237 -6.15 25.84 7.20
N LEU A 238 -6.29 27.15 7.43
CA LEU A 238 -7.54 27.88 7.14
C LEU A 238 -7.82 27.94 5.64
N PHE A 239 -6.81 28.18 4.81
CA PHE A 239 -6.95 28.07 3.36
C PHE A 239 -7.50 26.70 2.95
N SER A 240 -6.99 25.62 3.56
CA SER A 240 -7.50 24.26 3.31
C SER A 240 -8.91 24.04 3.87
N CYS A 241 -9.32 24.73 4.93
CA CYS A 241 -10.70 24.71 5.43
C CYS A 241 -11.70 25.34 4.43
N PHE A 242 -11.27 26.32 3.62
CA PHE A 242 -12.13 26.98 2.65
C PHE A 242 -12.05 26.37 1.24
N THR A 243 -10.95 25.70 0.88
CA THR A 243 -10.76 25.09 -0.45
C THR A 243 -10.93 23.57 -0.48
N GLY A 244 -10.81 22.90 0.66
CA GLY A 244 -10.84 21.45 0.77
C GLY A 244 -9.59 20.75 0.23
N LEU A 245 -8.51 21.47 -0.10
CA LEU A 245 -7.25 20.87 -0.57
C LEU A 245 -6.63 19.95 0.49
N ARG A 246 -6.02 18.86 0.04
CA ARG A 246 -5.19 18.03 0.93
C ARG A 246 -3.89 18.74 1.27
N TYR A 247 -3.25 18.38 2.38
CA TYR A 247 -1.96 18.94 2.77
C TYR A 247 -0.91 18.91 1.64
N SER A 248 -0.79 17.78 0.95
CA SER A 248 0.15 17.64 -0.16
C SER A 248 -0.14 18.58 -1.31
N ASP A 249 -1.42 18.72 -1.66
CA ASP A 249 -1.88 19.53 -2.77
C ASP A 249 -1.75 21.03 -2.44
N MET A 250 -2.15 21.43 -1.23
CA MET A 250 -1.94 22.79 -0.73
C MET A 250 -0.46 23.17 -0.70
N LYS A 251 0.41 22.30 -0.17
CA LYS A 251 1.85 22.56 -0.06
C LYS A 251 2.53 22.70 -1.41
N ALA A 252 2.04 22.03 -2.43
CA ALA A 252 2.58 22.07 -3.79
C ALA A 252 1.91 23.12 -4.70
N LEU A 253 0.88 23.82 -4.21
CA LEU A 253 0.11 24.76 -5.00
C LEU A 253 0.96 25.98 -5.42
N ASN A 254 0.87 26.32 -6.70
CA ASN A 254 1.61 27.39 -7.33
C ASN A 254 0.69 28.55 -7.76
N TRP A 255 1.23 29.74 -7.84
CA TRP A 255 0.50 30.91 -8.38
C TRP A 255 0.10 30.72 -9.84
N SER A 256 0.89 29.99 -10.62
CA SER A 256 0.61 29.63 -12.01
C SER A 256 -0.64 28.73 -12.15
N GLU A 257 -1.14 28.11 -11.07
CA GLU A 257 -2.36 27.30 -11.05
C GLU A 257 -3.61 28.10 -10.63
N ILE A 258 -3.47 29.41 -10.36
CA ILE A 258 -4.58 30.33 -10.09
C ILE A 258 -4.96 31.05 -11.37
N HIS A 259 -6.20 30.88 -11.78
CA HIS A 259 -6.72 31.44 -13.03
C HIS A 259 -7.93 32.33 -12.76
N SER A 260 -8.12 33.35 -13.60
CA SER A 260 -9.35 34.16 -13.60
C SER A 260 -10.37 33.55 -14.56
N ALA A 261 -11.63 33.50 -14.15
CA ALA A 261 -12.72 33.10 -15.03
C ALA A 261 -13.01 34.17 -16.09
N ALA A 262 -13.81 33.81 -17.09
CA ALA A 262 -14.18 34.72 -18.19
C ALA A 262 -14.95 35.98 -17.71
N ASP A 263 -15.52 35.95 -16.49
CA ASP A 263 -16.21 37.10 -15.89
C ASP A 263 -15.23 38.15 -15.33
N GLY A 264 -13.92 37.86 -15.31
CA GLY A 264 -12.86 38.71 -14.77
C GLY A 264 -12.93 38.96 -13.26
N LYS A 265 -13.91 38.34 -12.55
CA LYS A 265 -14.17 38.55 -11.12
C LYS A 265 -13.89 37.30 -10.28
N THR A 266 -14.16 36.14 -10.85
CA THR A 266 -14.00 34.85 -10.15
C THR A 266 -12.62 34.28 -10.43
N GLU A 267 -11.87 33.97 -9.38
CA GLU A 267 -10.62 33.22 -9.48
C GLU A 267 -10.86 31.76 -9.08
N TYR A 268 -10.10 30.86 -9.66
CA TYR A 268 -10.18 29.44 -9.34
C TYR A 268 -8.80 28.78 -9.38
N ILE A 269 -8.66 27.75 -8.57
CA ILE A 269 -7.51 26.86 -8.58
C ILE A 269 -7.75 25.81 -9.66
N ASP A 270 -6.78 25.56 -10.53
CA ASP A 270 -6.79 24.47 -11.48
C ASP A 270 -5.56 23.57 -11.19
N HIS A 271 -5.78 22.51 -10.40
CA HIS A 271 -4.69 21.71 -9.83
C HIS A 271 -4.83 20.22 -10.16
N VAL A 272 -3.70 19.56 -10.44
CA VAL A 272 -3.64 18.10 -10.56
C VAL A 272 -3.25 17.50 -9.22
N GLN A 273 -4.19 16.83 -8.57
CA GLN A 273 -4.01 16.26 -7.25
C GLN A 273 -2.83 15.28 -7.21
N ILE A 274 -1.91 15.45 -6.28
CA ILE A 274 -0.67 14.65 -6.17
C ILE A 274 -0.98 13.16 -5.97
N LYS A 275 -1.97 12.85 -5.11
CA LYS A 275 -2.29 11.47 -4.73
C LYS A 275 -3.08 10.69 -5.77
N THR A 276 -4.05 11.32 -6.41
CA THR A 276 -5.02 10.65 -7.29
C THR A 276 -4.75 10.90 -8.77
N LYS A 277 -3.92 11.91 -9.08
CA LYS A 277 -3.61 12.40 -10.44
C LYS A 277 -4.84 12.92 -11.20
N ASP A 278 -5.92 13.19 -10.48
CA ASP A 278 -7.12 13.79 -11.05
C ASP A 278 -7.00 15.31 -11.04
N ARG A 279 -7.47 15.96 -12.09
CA ARG A 279 -7.57 17.43 -12.18
C ARG A 279 -8.79 17.90 -11.41
N VAL A 280 -8.64 18.96 -10.64
CA VAL A 280 -9.72 19.61 -9.90
C VAL A 280 -9.71 21.10 -10.15
N THR A 281 -10.92 21.67 -10.32
CA THR A 281 -11.13 23.10 -10.42
C THR A 281 -11.90 23.55 -9.20
N ILE A 282 -11.31 24.43 -8.39
CA ILE A 282 -11.88 24.88 -7.12
C ILE A 282 -12.03 26.41 -7.18
N PRO A 283 -13.27 26.95 -7.22
CA PRO A 283 -13.48 28.40 -7.13
C PRO A 283 -12.93 28.94 -5.79
N LEU A 284 -12.23 30.07 -5.85
CA LEU A 284 -11.70 30.76 -4.68
C LEU A 284 -12.73 31.74 -4.15
N SER A 285 -13.16 31.51 -2.91
CA SER A 285 -13.97 32.51 -2.19
C SER A 285 -13.07 33.63 -1.64
N GLU A 286 -13.62 34.82 -1.40
CA GLU A 286 -12.90 35.91 -0.76
C GLU A 286 -12.34 35.51 0.62
N GLU A 287 -13.05 34.64 1.34
CA GLU A 287 -12.55 34.11 2.62
C GLU A 287 -11.31 33.24 2.41
N ALA A 288 -11.26 32.40 1.36
CA ALA A 288 -10.07 31.60 1.06
C ALA A 288 -8.87 32.49 0.72
N LYS A 289 -9.08 33.54 -0.08
CA LYS A 289 -8.02 34.48 -0.51
C LYS A 289 -7.35 35.20 0.67
N LYS A 290 -8.07 35.54 1.71
CA LYS A 290 -7.51 36.17 2.94
C LYS A 290 -6.41 35.32 3.60
N TRP A 291 -6.44 34.01 3.39
CA TRP A 291 -5.48 33.07 3.98
C TRP A 291 -4.33 32.70 3.04
N MET A 292 -4.33 33.22 1.82
CA MET A 292 -3.17 33.07 0.95
C MET A 292 -2.03 33.96 1.45
N PRO A 293 -0.77 33.50 1.41
CA PRO A 293 0.38 34.38 1.58
C PRO A 293 0.43 35.48 0.51
N GLU A 294 1.16 36.54 0.77
CA GLU A 294 1.45 37.54 -0.25
C GLU A 294 2.32 36.92 -1.35
N ARG A 295 2.06 37.34 -2.59
CA ARG A 295 2.85 36.89 -3.73
C ARG A 295 4.22 37.58 -3.72
N ILE A 296 5.26 36.77 -3.81
CA ILE A 296 6.65 37.25 -3.89
C ILE A 296 7.11 37.07 -5.33
N GLU A 297 7.70 38.11 -5.90
CA GLU A 297 8.23 38.04 -7.27
C GLU A 297 9.31 36.96 -7.39
N GLY A 298 9.24 36.17 -8.45
CA GLY A 298 10.15 35.05 -8.69
C GLY A 298 9.87 33.78 -7.89
N VAL A 299 8.85 33.78 -6.99
CA VAL A 299 8.46 32.59 -6.20
C VAL A 299 7.08 32.14 -6.63
N ASP A 300 7.00 31.00 -7.32
CA ASP A 300 5.71 30.48 -7.81
C ASP A 300 4.94 29.71 -6.73
N ASN A 301 5.60 29.00 -5.82
CA ASN A 301 4.90 28.24 -4.77
C ASN A 301 4.26 29.17 -3.73
N ILE A 302 2.94 29.05 -3.55
CA ILE A 302 2.14 29.92 -2.66
C ILE A 302 2.57 29.75 -1.19
N PHE A 303 2.75 28.51 -0.75
CA PHE A 303 3.08 28.18 0.64
C PHE A 303 4.58 27.84 0.84
N HIS A 304 5.47 28.44 0.05
CA HIS A 304 6.92 28.22 0.08
C HIS A 304 7.53 28.39 1.50
N GLN A 305 6.96 29.24 2.34
CA GLN A 305 7.42 29.45 3.72
C GLN A 305 7.08 28.29 4.67
N LEU A 306 6.24 27.31 4.24
CA LEU A 306 5.91 26.13 5.04
C LEU A 306 7.02 25.06 4.92
N THR A 307 8.17 25.36 5.51
CA THR A 307 9.37 24.52 5.47
C THR A 307 9.42 23.43 6.54
N ILE A 308 8.60 23.55 7.58
CA ILE A 308 8.56 22.59 8.70
C ILE A 308 7.94 21.24 8.26
N THR A 309 8.30 20.18 9.00
CA THR A 309 7.81 18.84 8.72
C THR A 309 6.31 18.72 8.99
N HIS A 310 5.65 17.77 8.33
CA HIS A 310 4.22 17.48 8.59
C HIS A 310 3.98 17.12 10.06
N THR A 311 4.87 16.36 10.68
CA THR A 311 4.78 16.02 12.11
C THR A 311 4.80 17.26 12.99
N THR A 312 5.66 18.23 12.68
CA THR A 312 5.71 19.51 13.40
C THR A 312 4.42 20.31 13.19
N VAL A 313 3.86 20.30 11.97
CA VAL A 313 2.56 20.95 11.70
C VAL A 313 1.46 20.34 12.57
N GLU A 314 1.42 19.01 12.73
CA GLU A 314 0.41 18.36 13.59
C GLU A 314 0.56 18.74 15.07
N VAL A 315 1.80 18.88 15.56
CA VAL A 315 2.04 19.38 16.94
C VAL A 315 1.55 20.81 17.10
N VAL A 316 1.89 21.69 16.17
CA VAL A 316 1.45 23.09 16.17
C VAL A 316 -0.08 23.21 16.11
N LEU A 317 -0.73 22.39 15.29
CA LEU A 317 -2.19 22.34 15.19
C LEU A 317 -2.82 21.95 16.53
N LYS A 318 -2.27 20.95 17.21
CA LYS A 318 -2.77 20.52 18.51
C LYS A 318 -2.67 21.66 19.53
N GLU A 319 -1.50 22.30 19.68
CA GLU A 319 -1.29 23.43 20.57
C GLU A 319 -2.26 24.59 20.26
N TRP A 320 -2.48 24.87 18.98
CA TRP A 320 -3.36 25.94 18.53
C TRP A 320 -4.83 25.64 18.76
N MET A 321 -5.29 24.40 18.57
CA MET A 321 -6.67 23.98 18.89
C MET A 321 -6.94 24.06 20.40
N GLU A 322 -5.99 23.63 21.23
CA GLU A 322 -6.06 23.75 22.68
C GLU A 322 -6.18 25.23 23.11
N ALA A 323 -5.37 26.11 22.51
CA ALA A 323 -5.45 27.58 22.77
C ALA A 323 -6.78 28.20 22.31
N ALA A 324 -7.42 27.64 21.29
CA ALA A 324 -8.74 28.06 20.81
C ALA A 324 -9.92 27.46 21.63
N GLY A 325 -9.63 26.67 22.68
CA GLY A 325 -10.65 26.00 23.51
C GLY A 325 -11.30 24.78 22.84
N ILE A 326 -10.69 24.23 21.79
CA ILE A 326 -11.23 23.09 21.02
C ILE A 326 -10.70 21.77 21.59
N GLN A 327 -11.61 20.95 22.12
CA GLN A 327 -11.29 19.65 22.73
C GLN A 327 -11.12 18.52 21.70
N LYS A 328 -11.49 18.74 20.43
CA LYS A 328 -11.42 17.76 19.36
C LYS A 328 -9.98 17.49 18.94
N HIS A 329 -9.69 16.24 18.55
CA HIS A 329 -8.40 15.87 17.95
C HIS A 329 -8.34 16.29 16.48
N ILE A 330 -7.98 17.55 16.25
CA ILE A 330 -7.91 18.13 14.89
C ILE A 330 -6.52 17.89 14.31
N THR A 331 -6.46 17.13 13.23
CA THR A 331 -5.29 16.95 12.37
C THR A 331 -5.39 17.83 11.13
N TYR A 332 -4.31 17.97 10.36
CA TYR A 332 -4.39 18.77 9.14
C TYR A 332 -5.46 18.26 8.16
N HIS A 333 -5.68 16.93 8.10
CA HIS A 333 -6.73 16.37 7.25
C HIS A 333 -8.15 16.76 7.66
N CYS A 334 -8.34 17.16 8.91
CA CYS A 334 -9.64 17.68 9.39
C CYS A 334 -10.01 19.02 8.70
N SER A 335 -9.06 19.79 8.15
CA SER A 335 -9.38 20.98 7.35
C SER A 335 -10.27 20.65 6.16
N ARG A 336 -9.98 19.53 5.48
CA ARG A 336 -10.79 19.07 4.35
C ARG A 336 -12.14 18.52 4.80
N HIS A 337 -12.23 17.88 5.97
CA HIS A 337 -13.50 17.49 6.56
C HIS A 337 -14.33 18.71 6.91
N THR A 338 -13.70 19.74 7.47
CA THR A 338 -14.29 21.03 7.77
C THR A 338 -14.86 21.72 6.51
N ALA A 339 -14.08 21.75 5.41
CA ALA A 339 -14.56 22.29 4.12
C ALA A 339 -15.83 21.55 3.65
N ALA A 340 -15.79 20.22 3.67
CA ALA A 340 -16.93 19.42 3.24
C ALA A 340 -18.18 19.68 4.09
N THR A 341 -18.02 19.66 5.43
CA THR A 341 -19.15 19.84 6.36
C THR A 341 -19.68 21.26 6.32
N MET A 342 -18.83 22.26 6.22
CA MET A 342 -19.19 23.66 6.10
C MET A 342 -20.02 23.91 4.84
N LEU A 343 -19.57 23.46 3.67
CA LEU A 343 -20.31 23.59 2.42
C LEU A 343 -21.68 22.91 2.47
N LEU A 344 -21.76 21.68 3.02
CA LEU A 344 -23.03 20.99 3.23
C LEU A 344 -23.95 21.73 4.20
N THR A 345 -23.42 22.29 5.27
CA THR A 345 -24.17 23.10 6.25
C THR A 345 -24.73 24.36 5.59
N LEU A 346 -23.99 24.99 4.69
CA LEU A 346 -24.43 26.16 3.91
C LEU A 346 -25.40 25.80 2.76
N GLY A 347 -25.72 24.52 2.54
CA GLY A 347 -26.73 24.10 1.58
C GLY A 347 -26.21 23.59 0.25
N ALA A 348 -24.88 23.46 0.08
CA ALA A 348 -24.35 22.85 -1.13
C ALA A 348 -24.79 21.38 -1.25
N SER A 349 -25.09 20.92 -2.48
CA SER A 349 -25.42 19.51 -2.69
C SER A 349 -24.18 18.64 -2.49
N ILE A 350 -24.39 17.40 -2.03
CA ILE A 350 -23.31 16.42 -1.84
C ILE A 350 -22.53 16.16 -3.13
N TYR A 351 -23.20 16.28 -4.28
CA TYR A 351 -22.56 16.15 -5.59
C TYR A 351 -21.56 17.29 -5.84
N VAL A 352 -21.97 18.54 -5.61
CA VAL A 352 -21.09 19.71 -5.77
C VAL A 352 -19.89 19.62 -4.84
N VAL A 353 -20.12 19.29 -3.56
CA VAL A 353 -19.03 19.09 -2.59
C VAL A 353 -18.08 17.97 -3.03
N SER A 354 -18.61 16.87 -3.56
CA SER A 354 -17.79 15.77 -4.11
C SER A 354 -16.87 16.25 -5.24
N LYS A 355 -17.36 17.13 -6.12
CA LYS A 355 -16.58 17.69 -7.24
C LYS A 355 -15.50 18.66 -6.74
N ILE A 356 -15.84 19.59 -5.85
CA ILE A 356 -14.88 20.54 -5.25
C ILE A 356 -13.74 19.75 -4.57
N LEU A 357 -14.07 18.69 -3.83
CA LEU A 357 -13.08 17.85 -3.19
C LEU A 357 -12.31 16.95 -4.16
N GLY A 358 -12.73 16.78 -5.40
CA GLY A 358 -12.13 15.85 -6.36
C GLY A 358 -12.23 14.38 -5.90
N HIS A 359 -13.40 13.98 -5.44
CA HIS A 359 -13.68 12.58 -5.10
C HIS A 359 -14.08 11.79 -6.36
N LYS A 360 -13.44 10.64 -6.61
CA LYS A 360 -13.79 9.73 -7.73
C LYS A 360 -15.19 9.15 -7.62
N SER A 361 -15.71 9.04 -6.40
CA SER A 361 -17.05 8.51 -6.13
C SER A 361 -17.73 9.34 -5.06
N ILE A 362 -19.02 9.61 -5.25
CA ILE A 362 -19.85 10.32 -4.29
C ILE A 362 -19.90 9.60 -2.92
N LYS A 363 -19.74 8.26 -2.92
CA LYS A 363 -19.62 7.45 -1.70
C LYS A 363 -18.52 7.93 -0.74
N MET A 364 -17.48 8.58 -1.26
CA MET A 364 -16.43 9.17 -0.42
C MET A 364 -16.92 10.41 0.34
N THR A 365 -17.98 11.07 -0.15
CA THR A 365 -18.60 12.25 0.45
C THR A 365 -19.79 11.85 1.33
N GLU A 366 -20.39 10.68 1.12
CA GLU A 366 -21.53 10.16 1.92
C GLU A 366 -21.20 9.99 3.41
N VAL A 367 -19.91 9.96 3.78
CA VAL A 367 -19.50 9.95 5.20
C VAL A 367 -20.01 11.18 5.96
N TYR A 368 -20.35 12.25 5.24
CA TYR A 368 -20.96 13.46 5.79
C TYR A 368 -22.49 13.46 5.69
N ALA A 369 -23.13 12.34 5.32
CA ALA A 369 -24.58 12.23 5.11
C ALA A 369 -25.40 12.65 6.34
N LYS A 370 -24.89 12.39 7.55
CA LYS A 370 -25.54 12.83 8.81
C LYS A 370 -25.87 14.34 8.83
N ILE A 371 -25.01 15.18 8.20
CA ILE A 371 -25.23 16.63 8.10
C ILE A 371 -26.35 16.94 7.13
N VAL A 372 -26.40 16.19 6.01
CA VAL A 372 -27.46 16.29 5.01
C VAL A 372 -28.81 15.91 5.62
N ASP A 373 -28.84 14.87 6.46
CA ASP A 373 -30.08 14.39 7.11
C ASP A 373 -30.61 15.43 8.13
N LYS A 374 -29.74 16.08 8.89
CA LYS A 374 -30.15 17.21 9.74
C LYS A 374 -30.79 18.34 8.93
N LYS A 375 -30.17 18.71 7.80
CA LYS A 375 -30.74 19.73 6.90
C LYS A 375 -32.05 19.32 6.23
N LYS A 376 -32.22 18.07 5.91
CA LYS A 376 -33.50 17.58 5.40
C LYS A 376 -34.65 17.88 6.40
N LEU A 377 -34.38 17.60 7.69
CA LEU A 377 -35.37 17.88 8.75
C LEU A 377 -35.67 19.39 8.86
N GLU A 378 -34.59 20.20 8.85
CA GLU A 378 -34.73 21.66 8.86
C GLU A 378 -35.52 22.17 7.64
N THR A 379 -35.24 21.63 6.44
CA THR A 379 -35.93 22.00 5.19
C THR A 379 -37.41 21.60 5.21
N VAL A 380 -37.71 20.38 5.69
CA VAL A 380 -39.12 19.96 5.84
C VAL A 380 -39.85 20.84 6.82
N ASN A 381 -39.22 21.25 7.92
CA ASN A 381 -39.82 22.15 8.90
C ASN A 381 -40.11 23.56 8.35
N LEU A 382 -39.39 24.03 7.33
CA LEU A 382 -39.69 25.30 6.64
C LEU A 382 -41.06 25.26 5.94
N VAL A 383 -41.53 24.10 5.52
CA VAL A 383 -42.84 23.93 4.88
C VAL A 383 -43.95 24.16 5.88
N ASN A 384 -43.75 23.84 7.18
CA ASN A 384 -44.77 23.91 8.21
C ASN A 384 -45.34 25.31 8.47
N GLY A 385 -44.66 26.38 8.04
CA GLY A 385 -45.14 27.77 8.18
C GLY A 385 -45.65 28.41 6.87
N MET A 386 -45.42 27.75 5.71
CA MET A 386 -45.68 28.38 4.40
C MET A 386 -47.17 28.40 3.99
N PHE A 387 -47.97 27.50 4.51
CA PHE A 387 -49.37 27.36 4.05
C PHE A 387 -50.42 27.89 5.03
N GLY A 388 -50.00 28.49 6.15
CA GLY A 388 -50.88 29.13 7.15
C GLY A 388 -52.03 28.23 7.59
N GLN A 389 -53.03 28.81 8.22
CA GLN A 389 -54.34 28.13 8.47
C GLN A 389 -55.21 28.18 7.20
N THR A 390 -54.76 27.58 6.10
CA THR A 390 -55.62 27.40 4.94
C THR A 390 -56.68 26.34 5.32
N GLN A 391 -57.92 26.76 5.48
CA GLN A 391 -59.05 25.83 5.64
C GLN A 391 -59.08 24.91 4.41
N ILE A 392 -58.70 23.65 4.62
CA ILE A 392 -58.82 22.62 3.59
C ILE A 392 -60.32 22.31 3.52
N ALA A 393 -61.02 22.79 2.48
CA ALA A 393 -62.35 22.34 2.15
C ALA A 393 -62.26 20.87 1.70
N ILE A 394 -62.74 19.96 2.51
CA ILE A 394 -62.89 18.53 2.20
C ILE A 394 -64.23 18.32 1.54
#